data_6bc1948d776b6453a16e974ac261304a
#
_entry.id   6bc1948d776b6453a16e974ac261304a
#
_cell.length_a   1.000
_cell.length_b   1.000
_cell.length_c   1.000
_cell.angle_alpha   90.00
_cell.angle_beta   90.00
_cell.angle_gamma   90.00
#
_symmetry.space_group_name_H-M   'P 1'
#
loop_
_entity.id
_entity.type
_entity.pdbx_description
1 polymer ?
#
loop_
_entity_poly.entity_id
_entity_poly.type
_entity_poly.pdbx_seq_one_letter_code
_entity_poly.pdbx_strand_id
1 'polypeptide(L)' 'MENKRFINVQDVVEEFGVSTSYAYKLIRELNAERAADGFLTIKGRVSRQYFDERIHGTTDKKEVV' A
#
# COMPACT_ATOMS: atom_id res chain seq x y z
N MET A 1 14.34 13.29 0.93
CA MET A 1 14.30 13.04 0.80
C MET A 1 13.71 12.38 0.72
N GLU A 2 13.45 12.03 0.79
CA GLU A 2 12.93 11.46 0.75
C GLU A 2 11.68 11.33 0.77
N ASN A 3 10.98 11.75 0.60
CA ASN A 3 9.69 11.73 0.55
C ASN A 3 9.21 11.06 -0.61
N LYS A 4 9.04 9.77 -0.66
CA LYS A 4 8.49 9.04 -1.75
C LYS A 4 7.01 9.18 -1.71
N ARG A 5 6.43 9.66 -2.80
CA ARG A 5 4.99 9.74 -2.90
C ARG A 5 4.38 8.39 -3.16
N PHE A 6 5.16 7.47 -3.74
CA PHE A 6 4.67 6.14 -4.06
C PHE A 6 5.53 5.11 -3.36
N ILE A 7 4.90 4.03 -2.97
CA ILE A 7 5.61 2.91 -2.36
C ILE A 7 5.54 1.76 -3.34
N ASN A 8 6.66 1.09 -3.57
CA ASN A 8 6.69 -0.02 -4.51
C ASN A 8 6.91 -1.34 -3.77
N VAL A 9 6.97 -2.42 -4.54
CA VAL A 9 7.11 -3.75 -3.94
C VAL A 9 8.35 -3.85 -3.06
N GLN A 10 9.46 -3.32 -3.54
CA GLN A 10 10.70 -3.40 -2.78
C GLN A 10 10.58 -2.65 -1.46
N ASP A 11 9.92 -1.51 -1.49
CA ASP A 11 9.73 -0.72 -0.28
C ASP A 11 8.93 -1.50 0.75
N VAL A 12 7.90 -2.19 0.31
CA VAL A 12 7.07 -2.97 1.24
C VAL A 12 7.88 -4.11 1.84
N VAL A 13 8.66 -4.78 1.01
CA VAL A 13 9.49 -5.87 1.49
C VAL A 13 10.43 -5.37 2.57
N GLU A 14 11.08 -4.24 2.33
CA GLU A 14 12.06 -3.74 3.26
C GLU A 14 11.46 -3.17 4.53
N GLU A 15 10.35 -2.48 4.39
CA GLU A 15 9.76 -1.85 5.56
C GLU A 15 9.00 -2.82 6.45
N PHE A 16 8.40 -3.82 5.84
CA PHE A 16 7.52 -4.72 6.59
C PHE A 16 8.08 -6.11 6.78
N GLY A 17 9.20 -6.40 6.15
CA GLY A 17 9.83 -7.69 6.32
C GLY A 17 9.02 -8.85 5.74
N VAL A 18 8.31 -8.61 4.66
CA VAL A 18 7.48 -9.65 4.06
C VAL A 18 8.11 -10.12 2.76
N SER A 19 7.59 -11.21 2.21
CA SER A 19 8.12 -11.74 0.97
C SER A 19 7.73 -10.86 -0.19
N THR A 20 8.49 -10.98 -1.28
CA THR A 20 8.21 -10.22 -2.49
C THR A 20 6.83 -10.57 -3.03
N SER A 21 6.49 -11.85 -3.01
CA SER A 21 5.19 -12.29 -3.50
C SER A 21 4.05 -11.66 -2.73
N TYR A 22 4.18 -11.62 -1.42
CA TYR A 22 3.15 -11.03 -0.59
C TYR A 22 3.04 -9.52 -0.83
N ALA A 23 4.20 -8.87 -0.94
CA ALA A 23 4.21 -7.42 -1.17
C ALA A 23 3.55 -7.08 -2.50
N TYR A 24 3.83 -7.87 -3.52
CA TYR A 24 3.26 -7.67 -4.82
C TYR A 24 1.74 -7.82 -4.78
N LYS A 25 1.28 -8.85 -4.10
CA LYS A 25 -0.15 -9.10 -3.99
C LYS A 25 -0.84 -7.95 -3.26
N LEU A 26 -0.22 -7.48 -2.20
CA LEU A 26 -0.78 -6.40 -1.42
C LEU A 26 -0.93 -5.13 -2.24
N ILE A 27 0.12 -4.77 -2.95
CA ILE A 27 0.07 -3.56 -3.78
C ILE A 27 -0.94 -3.72 -4.88
N ARG A 28 -1.05 -4.90 -5.47
CA ARG A 28 -2.00 -5.13 -6.52
C ARG A 28 -3.43 -4.96 -6.03
N GLU A 29 -3.70 -5.45 -4.83
CA GLU A 29 -5.04 -5.31 -4.27
C GLU A 29 -5.38 -3.85 -3.98
N LEU A 30 -4.41 -3.11 -3.46
CA LEU A 30 -4.65 -1.69 -3.19
C LEU A 30 -4.87 -0.91 -4.47
N ASN A 31 -4.14 -1.25 -5.52
CA ASN A 31 -4.34 -0.60 -6.80
C ASN A 31 -5.71 -0.92 -7.37
N ALA A 32 -6.19 -2.14 -7.17
CA ALA A 32 -7.51 -2.50 -7.66
C ALA A 32 -8.57 -1.67 -6.96
N GLU A 33 -8.40 -1.41 -5.67
CA GLU A 33 -9.33 -0.59 -4.93
C GLU A 33 -9.34 0.84 -5.46
N ARG A 34 -8.14 1.38 -5.73
CA ARG A 34 -8.05 2.75 -6.23
C ARG A 34 -8.65 2.85 -7.62
N ALA A 35 -8.39 1.87 -8.46
CA ALA A 35 -8.93 1.88 -9.80
C ALA A 35 -10.46 1.83 -9.78
N ALA A 36 -11.01 1.06 -8.86
CA ALA A 36 -12.46 0.98 -8.73
C ALA A 36 -13.06 2.32 -8.35
N ASP A 37 -12.29 3.15 -7.65
CA ASP A 37 -12.75 4.47 -7.26
C ASP A 37 -12.47 5.53 -8.33
N GLY A 38 -11.96 5.11 -9.47
CA GLY A 38 -11.73 6.04 -10.56
C GLY A 38 -10.38 6.69 -10.62
N PHE A 39 -9.44 6.25 -9.81
CA PHE A 39 -8.10 6.81 -9.82
C PHE A 39 -7.19 6.06 -10.77
N LEU A 40 -6.24 6.78 -11.34
CA LEU A 40 -5.23 6.14 -12.16
C LEU A 40 -4.26 5.42 -11.25
N THR A 41 -3.84 4.25 -11.68
CA THR A 41 -2.89 3.48 -10.88
C THR A 41 -1.68 3.12 -11.72
N ILE A 42 -0.57 2.83 -11.04
CA ILE A 42 0.66 2.43 -11.70
C ILE A 42 1.00 1.05 -11.21
N LYS A 43 1.22 0.15 -12.14
CA LYS A 43 1.51 -1.23 -11.80
C LYS A 43 2.74 -1.30 -10.89
N GLY A 44 2.62 -2.05 -9.82
CA GLY A 44 3.72 -2.24 -8.90
C GLY A 44 3.97 -1.11 -7.94
N ARG A 45 3.11 -0.09 -7.96
CA ARG A 45 3.26 1.05 -7.06
C ARG A 45 1.91 1.50 -6.58
N VAL A 46 1.88 2.12 -5.42
CA VAL A 46 0.64 2.63 -4.87
C VAL A 46 0.98 3.89 -4.09
N SER A 47 0.05 4.79 -3.97
CA SER A 47 0.24 6.02 -3.22
C SER A 47 0.65 5.67 -1.80
N ARG A 48 1.72 6.28 -1.33
CA ARG A 48 2.19 6.02 0.03
C ARG A 48 1.13 6.44 1.04
N GLN A 49 0.48 7.54 0.79
CA GLN A 49 -0.56 8.02 1.70
C GLN A 49 -1.70 7.02 1.77
N TYR A 50 -2.13 6.52 0.62
CA TYR A 50 -3.22 5.54 0.61
C TYR A 50 -2.81 4.25 1.30
N PHE A 51 -1.58 3.81 1.03
CA PHE A 51 -1.07 2.60 1.65
C PHE A 51 -1.08 2.73 3.17
N ASP A 52 -0.57 3.85 3.66
CA ASP A 52 -0.52 4.08 5.09
C ASP A 52 -1.90 4.14 5.70
N GLU A 53 -2.83 4.79 5.02
CA GLU A 53 -4.18 4.90 5.53
C GLU A 53 -4.87 3.55 5.62
N ARG A 54 -4.66 2.72 4.61
CA ARG A 54 -5.30 1.42 4.62
C ARG A 54 -4.72 0.53 5.70
N ILE A 55 -3.41 0.56 5.86
CA ILE A 55 -2.76 -0.28 6.85
C ILE A 55 -3.03 0.22 8.26
N HIS A 56 -2.77 1.49 8.49
CA HIS A 56 -2.90 2.03 9.85
C HIS A 56 -4.34 2.29 10.23
N GLY A 57 -5.14 2.70 9.29
CA GLY A 57 -6.55 2.95 9.57
C GLY A 57 -7.26 1.68 10.02
N THR A 58 -6.95 0.57 9.38
CA THR A 58 -7.56 -0.69 9.74
C THR A 58 -7.15 -1.08 11.15
N THR A 59 -5.88 -0.88 11.46
CA THR A 59 -5.38 -1.20 12.78
C THR A 59 -6.04 -0.32 13.83
N ASP A 60 -6.17 0.95 13.53
CA ASP A 60 -6.78 1.89 14.45
C ASP A 60 -8.21 1.49 14.76
N LYS A 61 -8.93 1.08 13.75
CA LYS A 61 -10.31 0.68 13.96
C LYS A 61 -10.41 -0.49 14.91
N LYS A 62 -9.51 -1.42 14.77
CA LYS A 62 -9.51 -2.56 15.64
C LYS A 62 -9.22 -2.18 17.06
N GLU A 63 -8.33 -1.23 17.24
CA GLU A 63 -7.99 -0.83 18.57
C GLU A 63 -9.11 -0.10 19.25
N VAL A 64 -9.85 0.64 18.50
CA VAL A 64 -10.94 1.40 19.06
C VAL A 64 -12.01 0.47 19.61
N VAL A 65 -12.17 -0.62 18.95
CA VAL A 65 -13.12 -1.60 19.42
C VAL A 65 -12.60 -2.31 20.64
#